data_4a16fd38665c0628247be808ff89e74d
#
_entry.id   4a16fd38665c0628247be808ff89e74d
#
_cell.length_a   1.000
_cell.length_b   1.000
_cell.length_c   1.000
_cell.angle_alpha   90.00
_cell.angle_beta   90.00
_cell.angle_gamma   90.00
#
_symmetry.space_group_name_H-M   'P 1'
#
loop_
_entity.id
_entity.type
_entity.pdbx_description
1 polymer ?
#
loop_
_entity_poly.entity_id
_entity_poly.type
_entity_poly.pdbx_seq_one_letter_code
_entity_poly.pdbx_strand_id
1 'polypeptide(L)'
;MDAFKLLGSALIIAMFTSVPVSAKIFSCIKQGKTIFTDDKNKCDTEIKNIEVNVSKDTRVNYRYPQRQYDNKSSAYQVFTELSDSENDKSKMDLAVKRLNKSLDYVFSKIPKPSHSYLKKVSFYIMLGPTAKLGGEDSGLRYFPVSGDANLLLGDKRWSHSVVIYNLENFLWLSDLWVNKVLVHELAHAWHYEDWSNNYPLLKQAWFSSRQSGLYLSQKDINGKLLEPAYASTNEREYFAELSAIYFVGGDYYPFNRTELKSYDPKGYSMLEAVWGI
;
A
#
# COMPACT_ATOMS: atom_id res chain seq x y z
N MET A 1 -58.10 26.29 -34.69
CA MET A 1 -57.53 25.49 -35.77
C MET A 1 -56.06 25.86 -35.83
N ASP A 2 -55.24 25.23 -35.01
CA ASP A 2 -53.80 25.44 -35.00
C ASP A 2 -53.08 24.14 -34.87
N ALA A 3 -52.20 23.88 -35.83
CA ALA A 3 -51.48 22.68 -36.03
C ALA A 3 -50.26 22.60 -35.08
N PHE A 4 -50.22 21.62 -34.20
CA PHE A 4 -49.05 21.28 -33.38
C PHE A 4 -48.02 20.55 -34.23
N LYS A 5 -46.88 21.21 -34.49
CA LYS A 5 -45.68 20.59 -35.08
C LYS A 5 -44.93 19.78 -33.98
N LEU A 6 -44.90 18.47 -34.12
CA LEU A 6 -43.98 17.58 -33.36
C LEU A 6 -42.57 17.75 -33.91
N LEU A 7 -41.66 18.28 -33.09
CA LEU A 7 -40.22 18.24 -33.30
C LEU A 7 -39.68 16.96 -32.66
N GLY A 8 -39.29 16.00 -33.47
CA GLY A 8 -38.58 14.81 -33.05
C GLY A 8 -37.14 15.14 -32.65
N SER A 9 -36.81 14.95 -31.37
CA SER A 9 -35.44 15.05 -30.88
C SER A 9 -34.71 13.74 -31.21
N ALA A 10 -33.78 13.81 -32.17
CA ALA A 10 -32.86 12.72 -32.46
C ALA A 10 -31.83 12.60 -31.32
N LEU A 11 -31.89 11.52 -30.55
CA LEU A 11 -30.92 11.17 -29.55
C LEU A 11 -29.63 10.68 -30.23
N ILE A 12 -28.59 11.52 -30.26
CA ILE A 12 -27.26 11.12 -30.76
C ILE A 12 -26.59 10.34 -29.62
N ILE A 13 -26.58 9.01 -29.73
CA ILE A 13 -25.77 8.15 -28.87
C ILE A 13 -24.32 8.24 -29.34
N ALA A 14 -23.53 9.06 -28.68
CA ALA A 14 -22.08 9.07 -28.84
C ALA A 14 -21.49 7.76 -28.29
N MET A 15 -21.16 6.83 -29.18
CA MET A 15 -20.35 5.66 -28.86
C MET A 15 -18.93 6.15 -28.53
N PHE A 16 -18.59 6.22 -27.24
CA PHE A 16 -17.21 6.35 -26.83
C PHE A 16 -16.49 5.03 -27.08
N THR A 17 -15.81 4.94 -28.21
CA THR A 17 -14.82 3.89 -28.44
C THR A 17 -13.63 4.20 -27.55
N SER A 18 -13.45 3.47 -26.47
CA SER A 18 -12.24 3.49 -25.66
C SER A 18 -11.07 2.95 -26.49
N VAL A 19 -10.26 3.87 -27.01
CA VAL A 19 -8.97 3.52 -27.62
C VAL A 19 -8.07 3.05 -26.48
N PRO A 20 -7.49 1.84 -26.53
CA PRO A 20 -6.54 1.42 -25.52
C PRO A 20 -5.33 2.35 -25.56
N VAL A 21 -5.12 3.11 -24.49
CA VAL A 21 -3.91 3.91 -24.31
C VAL A 21 -2.74 2.93 -24.09
N SER A 22 -1.98 2.67 -25.15
CA SER A 22 -0.72 1.94 -25.05
C SER A 22 0.30 2.86 -24.37
N ALA A 23 0.56 2.65 -23.09
CA ALA A 23 1.66 3.32 -22.41
C ALA A 23 2.98 2.82 -23.00
N LYS A 24 3.73 3.71 -23.66
CA LYS A 24 5.08 3.40 -24.13
C LYS A 24 6.06 3.62 -22.99
N ILE A 25 6.71 2.54 -22.56
CA ILE A 25 7.77 2.61 -21.57
C ILE A 25 9.12 2.69 -22.31
N PHE A 26 9.96 3.63 -21.90
CA PHE A 26 11.31 3.83 -22.43
C PHE A 26 12.35 3.41 -21.41
N SER A 27 13.41 2.77 -21.87
CA SER A 27 14.60 2.53 -21.08
C SER A 27 15.67 3.55 -21.47
N CYS A 28 16.21 4.25 -20.51
CA CYS A 28 17.26 5.26 -20.73
C CYS A 28 18.20 5.38 -19.54
N ILE A 29 19.30 6.12 -19.72
CA ILE A 29 20.24 6.37 -18.64
C ILE A 29 19.98 7.77 -18.07
N LYS A 30 19.88 7.84 -16.75
CA LYS A 30 19.85 9.09 -15.99
C LYS A 30 20.89 9.02 -14.88
N GLN A 31 21.81 9.98 -14.85
CA GLN A 31 22.93 10.04 -13.88
C GLN A 31 23.70 8.71 -13.78
N GLY A 32 23.99 8.07 -14.93
CA GLY A 32 24.73 6.82 -15.01
C GLY A 32 23.94 5.57 -14.62
N LYS A 33 22.64 5.65 -14.31
CA LYS A 33 21.78 4.52 -13.97
C LYS A 33 20.72 4.30 -15.04
N THR A 34 20.45 3.03 -15.37
CA THR A 34 19.35 2.68 -16.24
C THR A 34 18.02 2.91 -15.50
N ILE A 35 17.14 3.72 -16.08
CA ILE A 35 15.77 3.93 -15.60
C ILE A 35 14.76 3.53 -16.67
N PHE A 36 13.54 3.20 -16.22
CA PHE A 36 12.38 2.96 -17.07
C PHE A 36 11.38 4.08 -16.83
N THR A 37 10.88 4.72 -17.89
CA THR A 37 9.97 5.87 -17.78
C THR A 37 9.02 5.93 -18.97
N ASP A 38 7.84 6.49 -18.77
CA ASP A 38 6.88 6.85 -19.78
C ASP A 38 7.11 8.27 -20.37
N ASP A 39 8.01 9.04 -19.73
CA ASP A 39 8.34 10.41 -20.11
C ASP A 39 9.78 10.51 -20.64
N LYS A 40 9.90 10.76 -21.95
CA LYS A 40 11.18 10.91 -22.64
C LYS A 40 12.06 12.04 -22.10
N ASN A 41 11.47 13.08 -21.52
CA ASN A 41 12.20 14.24 -21.02
C ASN A 41 12.96 13.95 -19.71
N LYS A 42 12.73 12.79 -19.13
CA LYS A 42 13.47 12.35 -17.92
C LYS A 42 14.82 11.69 -18.22
N CYS A 43 15.16 11.52 -19.49
CA CYS A 43 16.37 10.82 -19.94
C CYS A 43 17.52 11.77 -20.25
N ASP A 44 18.76 11.44 -19.85
CA ASP A 44 19.96 12.24 -20.15
C ASP A 44 20.65 11.82 -21.45
N THR A 45 20.31 10.62 -21.99
CA THR A 45 20.94 10.09 -23.22
C THR A 45 19.95 9.28 -24.07
N GLU A 46 20.41 8.95 -25.28
CA GLU A 46 19.66 8.31 -26.36
C GLU A 46 18.76 7.15 -25.93
N ILE A 47 17.50 7.24 -26.31
CA ILE A 47 16.41 6.35 -25.93
C ILE A 47 16.47 5.10 -26.82
N LYS A 48 16.64 3.93 -26.24
CA LYS A 48 16.31 2.68 -26.94
C LYS A 48 14.82 2.42 -26.79
N ASN A 49 14.08 2.55 -27.90
CA ASN A 49 12.70 2.04 -27.96
C ASN A 49 12.76 0.52 -27.73
N ILE A 50 12.28 0.07 -26.59
CA ILE A 50 11.95 -1.32 -26.41
C ILE A 50 10.53 -1.45 -26.96
N GLU A 51 10.38 -1.84 -28.21
CA GLU A 51 9.12 -2.38 -28.69
C GLU A 51 8.87 -3.67 -27.90
N VAL A 52 8.10 -3.56 -26.85
CA VAL A 52 7.52 -4.75 -26.23
C VAL A 52 6.45 -5.21 -27.22
N ASN A 53 6.83 -6.05 -28.16
CA ASN A 53 5.88 -6.84 -28.94
C ASN A 53 5.16 -7.74 -27.94
N VAL A 54 4.06 -7.23 -27.39
CA VAL A 54 3.09 -8.07 -26.70
C VAL A 54 2.41 -8.89 -27.79
N SER A 55 3.06 -9.99 -28.20
CA SER A 55 2.38 -10.99 -29.00
C SER A 55 1.22 -11.51 -28.15
N LYS A 56 0.02 -11.44 -28.69
CA LYS A 56 -1.24 -11.88 -28.05
C LYS A 56 -1.25 -13.36 -27.63
N ASP A 57 -0.13 -14.10 -27.76
CA ASP A 57 -0.13 -15.55 -27.63
C ASP A 57 1.07 -16.15 -26.91
N THR A 58 1.82 -15.36 -26.16
CA THR A 58 2.71 -15.93 -25.14
C THR A 58 2.05 -15.75 -23.78
N ARG A 59 1.25 -16.74 -23.38
CA ARG A 59 1.13 -17.09 -21.97
C ARG A 59 2.55 -17.42 -21.52
N VAL A 60 3.32 -16.41 -21.18
CA VAL A 60 4.54 -16.60 -20.42
C VAL A 60 4.06 -17.22 -19.13
N ASN A 61 4.24 -18.53 -19.00
CA ASN A 61 4.13 -19.22 -17.73
C ASN A 61 5.27 -18.64 -16.89
N TYR A 62 5.03 -17.46 -16.29
CA TYR A 62 5.84 -17.01 -15.17
C TYR A 62 5.67 -18.08 -14.10
N ARG A 63 6.58 -19.05 -14.08
CA ARG A 63 6.79 -19.89 -12.92
C ARG A 63 7.33 -18.96 -11.83
N TYR A 64 6.43 -18.35 -11.11
CA TYR A 64 6.80 -17.71 -9.85
C TYR A 64 7.58 -18.73 -9.03
N PRO A 65 8.64 -18.31 -8.35
CA PRO A 65 9.35 -19.20 -7.45
C PRO A 65 8.34 -19.87 -6.53
N GLN A 66 8.37 -21.20 -6.49
CA GLN A 66 7.46 -22.00 -5.67
C GLN A 66 7.89 -21.89 -4.21
N ARG A 67 7.62 -20.71 -3.59
CA ARG A 67 7.87 -20.53 -2.17
C ARG A 67 7.00 -21.49 -1.38
N GLN A 68 7.58 -22.07 -0.33
CA GLN A 68 6.85 -22.90 0.63
C GLN A 68 6.70 -22.12 1.91
N TYR A 69 5.54 -22.28 2.54
CA TYR A 69 5.21 -21.59 3.77
C TYR A 69 4.80 -22.60 4.84
N ASP A 70 5.27 -22.35 6.05
CA ASP A 70 4.77 -23.00 7.25
C ASP A 70 3.63 -22.16 7.84
N ASN A 71 2.59 -22.84 8.31
CA ASN A 71 1.43 -22.19 8.93
C ASN A 71 1.68 -22.04 10.45
N LYS A 72 1.88 -20.82 10.90
CA LYS A 72 2.07 -20.44 12.31
C LYS A 72 0.82 -19.76 12.90
N SER A 73 -0.33 -19.93 12.24
CA SER A 73 -1.58 -19.28 12.64
C SER A 73 -2.02 -19.67 14.05
N SER A 74 -2.45 -18.66 14.81
CA SER A 74 -3.03 -18.79 16.14
C SER A 74 -4.25 -17.86 16.25
N ALA A 75 -4.14 -16.72 16.94
CA ALA A 75 -5.16 -15.66 16.94
C ALA A 75 -5.23 -14.91 15.59
N TYR A 76 -4.14 -14.93 14.82
CA TYR A 76 -4.00 -14.31 13.50
C TYR A 76 -3.51 -15.34 12.49
N GLN A 77 -3.81 -15.11 11.20
CA GLN A 77 -3.35 -15.97 10.10
C GLN A 77 -1.91 -15.59 9.74
N VAL A 78 -0.94 -16.37 10.23
CA VAL A 78 0.48 -16.09 10.02
C VAL A 78 1.14 -17.23 9.27
N PHE A 79 1.88 -16.91 8.22
CA PHE A 79 2.63 -17.82 7.38
C PHE A 79 4.09 -17.39 7.32
N THR A 80 5.01 -18.34 7.42
CA THR A 80 6.44 -18.06 7.37
C THR A 80 7.08 -18.77 6.20
N GLU A 81 7.94 -18.09 5.44
CA GLU A 81 8.71 -18.73 4.38
C GLU A 81 9.62 -19.81 4.97
N LEU A 82 9.62 -21.01 4.37
CA LEU A 82 10.43 -22.12 4.84
C LEU A 82 11.92 -21.90 4.57
N SER A 83 12.73 -22.25 5.56
CA SER A 83 14.20 -22.31 5.45
C SER A 83 14.70 -23.67 5.94
N ASP A 84 15.80 -24.15 5.32
CA ASP A 84 16.54 -25.32 5.79
C ASP A 84 17.47 -24.96 6.95
N SER A 85 17.73 -23.67 7.18
CA SER A 85 18.61 -23.16 8.22
C SER A 85 17.93 -23.15 9.60
N GLU A 86 18.52 -23.81 10.58
CA GLU A 86 18.04 -23.77 11.99
C GLU A 86 18.09 -22.34 12.57
N ASN A 87 19.07 -21.54 12.17
CA ASN A 87 19.16 -20.15 12.57
C ASN A 87 17.96 -19.32 12.08
N ASP A 88 17.55 -19.51 10.82
CA ASP A 88 16.39 -18.83 10.24
C ASP A 88 15.10 -19.29 10.92
N LYS A 89 14.95 -20.58 11.21
CA LYS A 89 13.80 -21.13 11.94
C LYS A 89 13.66 -20.48 13.31
N SER A 90 14.76 -20.40 14.07
CA SER A 90 14.77 -19.75 15.38
C SER A 90 14.39 -18.27 15.31
N LYS A 91 14.93 -17.52 14.34
CA LYS A 91 14.57 -16.12 14.11
C LYS A 91 13.13 -15.96 13.64
N MET A 92 12.64 -16.88 12.85
CA MET A 92 11.27 -16.89 12.36
C MET A 92 10.27 -17.04 13.52
N ASP A 93 10.56 -17.94 14.47
CA ASP A 93 9.72 -18.10 15.67
C ASP A 93 9.71 -16.82 16.54
N LEU A 94 10.85 -16.14 16.65
CA LEU A 94 10.93 -14.82 17.31
C LEU A 94 10.10 -13.76 16.59
N ALA A 95 10.16 -13.75 15.26
CA ALA A 95 9.39 -12.79 14.43
C ALA A 95 7.88 -13.06 14.54
N VAL A 96 7.44 -14.32 14.54
CA VAL A 96 6.04 -14.69 14.77
C VAL A 96 5.56 -14.22 16.13
N LYS A 97 6.34 -14.46 17.19
CA LYS A 97 6.01 -13.99 18.54
C LYS A 97 5.90 -12.48 18.60
N ARG A 98 6.84 -11.77 17.98
CA ARG A 98 6.85 -10.31 17.87
C ARG A 98 5.63 -9.80 17.12
N LEU A 99 5.33 -10.38 15.96
CA LEU A 99 4.18 -10.01 15.16
C LEU A 99 2.86 -10.16 15.92
N ASN A 100 2.65 -11.31 16.57
CA ASN A 100 1.45 -11.55 17.38
C ASN A 100 1.31 -10.49 18.50
N LYS A 101 2.40 -10.21 19.25
CA LYS A 101 2.40 -9.15 20.29
C LYS A 101 2.03 -7.78 19.71
N SER A 102 2.58 -7.42 18.55
CA SER A 102 2.30 -6.14 17.91
C SER A 102 0.86 -6.09 17.37
N LEU A 103 0.34 -7.19 16.83
CA LEU A 103 -1.06 -7.27 16.38
C LEU A 103 -2.03 -7.16 17.57
N ASP A 104 -1.77 -7.81 18.69
CA ASP A 104 -2.57 -7.66 19.91
C ASP A 104 -2.62 -6.19 20.35
N TYR A 105 -1.47 -5.51 20.36
CA TYR A 105 -1.40 -4.09 20.66
C TYR A 105 -2.18 -3.24 19.66
N VAL A 106 -1.99 -3.43 18.37
CA VAL A 106 -2.67 -2.70 17.30
C VAL A 106 -4.18 -2.91 17.39
N PHE A 107 -4.66 -4.16 17.52
CA PHE A 107 -6.08 -4.46 17.67
C PHE A 107 -6.69 -3.95 18.98
N SER A 108 -5.88 -3.65 19.99
CA SER A 108 -6.35 -2.93 21.19
C SER A 108 -6.62 -1.44 20.95
N LYS A 109 -6.08 -0.87 19.86
CA LYS A 109 -6.18 0.56 19.52
C LYS A 109 -7.20 0.85 18.44
N ILE A 110 -7.30 0.00 17.42
CA ILE A 110 -8.24 0.19 16.32
C ILE A 110 -9.69 -0.17 16.73
N PRO A 111 -10.71 0.45 16.12
CA PRO A 111 -12.11 0.26 16.51
C PRO A 111 -12.61 -1.17 16.31
N LYS A 112 -13.35 -1.70 17.30
CA LYS A 112 -13.89 -3.06 17.28
C LYS A 112 -14.74 -3.40 16.04
N PRO A 113 -15.56 -2.49 15.48
CA PRO A 113 -16.32 -2.79 14.26
C PRO A 113 -15.47 -3.26 13.08
N SER A 114 -14.24 -2.76 12.94
CA SER A 114 -13.32 -3.17 11.87
C SER A 114 -12.67 -4.54 12.08
N HIS A 115 -12.69 -5.07 13.32
CA HIS A 115 -11.97 -6.29 13.67
C HIS A 115 -12.45 -7.54 12.92
N SER A 116 -13.77 -7.66 12.66
CA SER A 116 -14.34 -8.83 11.96
C SER A 116 -13.78 -8.99 10.55
N TYR A 117 -13.41 -7.89 9.93
CA TYR A 117 -12.79 -7.86 8.61
C TYR A 117 -11.26 -7.95 8.71
N LEU A 118 -10.63 -7.05 9.49
CA LEU A 118 -9.17 -6.96 9.56
C LEU A 118 -8.49 -8.21 10.13
N LYS A 119 -9.16 -8.97 10.99
CA LYS A 119 -8.64 -10.27 11.48
C LYS A 119 -8.60 -11.38 10.43
N LYS A 120 -9.21 -11.16 9.27
CA LYS A 120 -9.11 -12.08 8.11
C LYS A 120 -7.87 -11.82 7.25
N VAL A 121 -7.18 -10.69 7.46
CA VAL A 121 -5.92 -10.39 6.78
C VAL A 121 -4.87 -11.41 7.20
N SER A 122 -4.23 -12.02 6.21
CA SER A 122 -3.11 -12.93 6.43
C SER A 122 -1.79 -12.17 6.52
N PHE A 123 -0.83 -12.70 7.25
CA PHE A 123 0.50 -12.11 7.38
C PHE A 123 1.54 -13.11 6.90
N TYR A 124 2.41 -12.69 5.98
CA TYR A 124 3.52 -13.50 5.48
C TYR A 124 4.83 -12.89 5.94
N ILE A 125 5.70 -13.71 6.57
CA ILE A 125 7.05 -13.32 6.94
C ILE A 125 8.02 -14.00 5.98
N MET A 126 8.75 -13.18 5.21
CA MET A 126 9.70 -13.63 4.19
C MET A 126 11.13 -13.60 4.76
N LEU A 127 11.98 -14.46 4.22
CA LEU A 127 13.39 -14.54 4.63
C LEU A 127 14.22 -13.33 4.17
N GLY A 128 13.77 -12.63 3.11
CA GLY A 128 14.48 -11.48 2.58
C GLY A 128 15.37 -11.80 1.38
N PRO A 129 16.29 -10.90 0.99
CA PRO A 129 17.08 -11.01 -0.24
C PRO A 129 18.03 -12.21 -0.26
N THR A 130 18.42 -12.74 0.88
CA THR A 130 19.29 -13.91 1.01
C THR A 130 18.56 -15.24 0.87
N ALA A 131 17.22 -15.21 0.74
CA ALA A 131 16.43 -16.42 0.51
C ALA A 131 16.82 -17.10 -0.81
N LYS A 132 16.70 -18.44 -0.87
CA LYS A 132 16.96 -19.24 -2.08
C LYS A 132 16.23 -18.73 -3.32
N LEU A 133 15.04 -18.14 -3.14
CA LEU A 133 14.19 -17.59 -4.19
C LEU A 133 14.26 -16.07 -4.29
N GLY A 134 15.20 -15.44 -3.58
CA GLY A 134 15.31 -13.98 -3.48
C GLY A 134 14.19 -13.35 -2.65
N GLY A 135 14.25 -12.05 -2.45
CA GLY A 135 13.27 -11.27 -1.71
C GLY A 135 13.65 -9.79 -1.71
N GLU A 136 12.85 -8.95 -1.05
CA GLU A 136 13.15 -7.55 -0.91
C GLU A 136 13.94 -7.26 0.38
N ASP A 137 14.66 -6.13 0.39
CA ASP A 137 15.58 -5.77 1.48
C ASP A 137 14.84 -5.38 2.77
N SER A 138 13.65 -4.78 2.66
CA SER A 138 12.96 -4.24 3.82
C SER A 138 11.48 -3.94 3.54
N GLY A 139 10.75 -3.59 4.60
CA GLY A 139 9.39 -3.06 4.51
C GLY A 139 8.30 -4.10 4.67
N LEU A 140 7.08 -3.60 4.70
CA LEU A 140 5.83 -4.34 4.70
C LEU A 140 4.93 -3.80 3.61
N ARG A 141 3.99 -4.62 3.12
CA ARG A 141 3.00 -4.19 2.13
C ARG A 141 1.73 -5.00 2.21
N TYR A 142 0.60 -4.31 2.15
CA TYR A 142 -0.70 -4.94 1.97
C TYR A 142 -0.98 -5.27 0.50
N PHE A 143 -1.50 -6.47 0.24
CA PHE A 143 -1.96 -6.95 -1.07
C PHE A 143 -3.48 -7.15 -1.04
N PRO A 144 -4.25 -6.37 -1.82
CA PRO A 144 -5.71 -6.46 -1.82
C PRO A 144 -6.23 -7.76 -2.44
N VAL A 145 -7.51 -8.07 -2.17
CA VAL A 145 -8.20 -9.26 -2.73
C VAL A 145 -8.32 -9.15 -4.26
N SER A 146 -8.64 -7.96 -4.74
CA SER A 146 -8.86 -7.72 -6.17
C SER A 146 -7.61 -7.10 -6.79
N GLY A 147 -6.99 -7.77 -7.71
CA GLY A 147 -6.02 -7.12 -8.59
C GLY A 147 -5.02 -8.07 -9.20
N ASP A 148 -4.75 -7.84 -10.46
CA ASP A 148 -3.64 -8.43 -11.21
C ASP A 148 -2.27 -8.08 -10.59
N ALA A 149 -2.23 -7.09 -9.68
CA ALA A 149 -1.02 -6.70 -8.95
C ALA A 149 -0.40 -7.87 -8.17
N ASN A 150 -1.23 -8.76 -7.61
CA ASN A 150 -0.75 -9.96 -6.93
C ASN A 150 -0.08 -10.95 -7.88
N LEU A 151 -0.48 -10.93 -9.16
CA LEU A 151 0.09 -11.77 -10.21
C LEU A 151 1.43 -11.22 -10.72
N LEU A 152 1.61 -9.90 -10.69
CA LEU A 152 2.80 -9.22 -11.18
C LEU A 152 3.92 -9.15 -10.13
N LEU A 153 3.57 -9.17 -8.82
CA LEU A 153 4.49 -8.87 -7.73
C LEU A 153 4.93 -10.08 -6.90
N GLY A 154 4.43 -11.29 -7.19
CA GLY A 154 5.03 -12.42 -6.51
C GLY A 154 4.19 -13.67 -6.33
N ASP A 155 3.21 -13.73 -5.45
CA ASP A 155 2.54 -14.96 -5.07
C ASP A 155 1.03 -14.77 -4.93
N LYS A 156 0.23 -15.58 -5.60
CA LYS A 156 -1.24 -15.52 -5.53
C LYS A 156 -1.79 -15.69 -4.11
N ARG A 157 -1.03 -16.37 -3.25
CA ARG A 157 -1.39 -16.59 -1.85
C ARG A 157 -1.35 -15.31 -1.02
N TRP A 158 -0.66 -14.26 -1.49
CA TRP A 158 -0.60 -12.97 -0.82
C TRP A 158 -1.88 -12.12 -0.97
N SER A 159 -2.88 -12.61 -1.71
CA SER A 159 -4.19 -11.95 -1.77
C SER A 159 -4.75 -11.75 -0.36
N HIS A 160 -5.22 -10.54 -0.05
CA HIS A 160 -5.73 -10.13 1.26
C HIS A 160 -4.71 -10.36 2.40
N SER A 161 -3.49 -9.94 2.17
CA SER A 161 -2.41 -10.17 3.14
C SER A 161 -1.47 -8.99 3.28
N VAL A 162 -0.79 -8.93 4.43
CA VAL A 162 0.38 -8.09 4.66
C VAL A 162 1.63 -8.97 4.53
N VAL A 163 2.52 -8.60 3.63
CA VAL A 163 3.81 -9.29 3.43
C VAL A 163 4.92 -8.50 4.10
N ILE A 164 5.62 -9.14 5.01
CA ILE A 164 6.82 -8.66 5.69
C ILE A 164 8.00 -9.19 4.89
N TYR A 165 8.67 -8.34 4.12
CA TYR A 165 9.60 -8.77 3.10
C TYR A 165 10.92 -9.35 3.62
N ASN A 166 11.35 -8.95 4.83
CA ASN A 166 12.65 -9.34 5.36
C ASN A 166 12.60 -9.60 6.87
N LEU A 167 12.84 -10.86 7.24
CA LEU A 167 12.89 -11.35 8.61
C LEU A 167 13.86 -10.56 9.50
N GLU A 168 15.08 -10.35 9.05
CA GLU A 168 16.13 -9.66 9.81
C GLU A 168 15.76 -8.19 10.02
N ASN A 169 15.32 -7.53 8.95
CA ASN A 169 14.87 -6.15 9.03
C ASN A 169 13.70 -6.01 10.02
N PHE A 170 12.69 -6.89 9.95
CA PHE A 170 11.54 -6.87 10.85
C PHE A 170 11.94 -7.05 12.31
N LEU A 171 12.89 -7.92 12.60
CA LEU A 171 13.38 -8.14 13.97
C LEU A 171 14.18 -6.94 14.50
N TRP A 172 14.82 -6.18 13.64
CA TRP A 172 15.65 -5.03 14.00
C TRP A 172 14.87 -3.73 14.23
N LEU A 173 13.68 -3.58 13.62
CA LEU A 173 12.87 -2.36 13.73
C LEU A 173 12.45 -2.06 15.18
N SER A 174 12.23 -0.78 15.51
CA SER A 174 11.65 -0.38 16.79
C SER A 174 10.18 -0.83 16.91
N ASP A 175 9.68 -0.97 18.14
CA ASP A 175 8.27 -1.34 18.37
C ASP A 175 7.31 -0.25 17.87
N LEU A 176 7.68 1.03 18.00
CA LEU A 176 6.91 2.14 17.42
C LEU A 176 6.75 1.96 15.91
N TRP A 177 7.86 1.69 15.22
CA TRP A 177 7.85 1.56 13.77
C TRP A 177 7.05 0.33 13.31
N VAL A 178 7.21 -0.81 13.97
CA VAL A 178 6.42 -2.03 13.67
C VAL A 178 4.92 -1.78 13.88
N ASN A 179 4.52 -1.17 15.00
CA ASN A 179 3.12 -0.89 15.28
C ASN A 179 2.55 0.14 14.29
N LYS A 180 3.33 1.20 13.97
CA LYS A 180 2.96 2.20 12.98
C LYS A 180 2.66 1.57 11.62
N VAL A 181 3.60 0.78 11.09
CA VAL A 181 3.45 0.20 9.76
C VAL A 181 2.36 -0.88 9.72
N LEU A 182 2.15 -1.64 10.80
CA LEU A 182 1.02 -2.59 10.86
C LEU A 182 -0.33 -1.87 10.80
N VAL A 183 -0.50 -0.74 11.50
CA VAL A 183 -1.73 0.08 11.36
C VAL A 183 -1.85 0.63 9.96
N HIS A 184 -0.76 1.11 9.37
CA HIS A 184 -0.72 1.63 8.00
C HIS A 184 -1.22 0.58 6.99
N GLU A 185 -0.67 -0.64 7.02
CA GLU A 185 -1.08 -1.71 6.10
C GLU A 185 -2.52 -2.21 6.37
N LEU A 186 -2.93 -2.27 7.64
CA LEU A 186 -4.32 -2.61 7.99
C LEU A 186 -5.30 -1.49 7.59
N ALA A 187 -4.87 -0.23 7.59
CA ALA A 187 -5.67 0.87 7.05
C ALA A 187 -5.86 0.74 5.53
N HIS A 188 -4.84 0.30 4.79
CA HIS A 188 -5.02 -0.06 3.39
C HIS A 188 -6.04 -1.20 3.23
N ALA A 189 -5.98 -2.24 4.07
CA ALA A 189 -6.95 -3.32 4.03
C ALA A 189 -8.38 -2.82 4.29
N TRP A 190 -8.56 -1.96 5.31
CA TRP A 190 -9.85 -1.32 5.62
C TRP A 190 -10.34 -0.45 4.48
N HIS A 191 -9.44 0.33 3.89
CA HIS A 191 -9.71 1.17 2.73
C HIS A 191 -10.29 0.37 1.55
N TYR A 192 -9.71 -0.75 1.19
CA TYR A 192 -10.14 -1.51 0.00
C TYR A 192 -11.54 -2.12 0.15
N GLU A 193 -12.05 -2.28 1.37
CA GLU A 193 -13.33 -2.97 1.60
C GLU A 193 -14.52 -2.05 1.84
N ASP A 194 -14.32 -0.90 2.52
CA ASP A 194 -15.43 -0.06 2.98
C ASP A 194 -15.68 1.19 2.13
N TRP A 195 -14.99 1.34 1.02
CA TRP A 195 -14.76 2.67 0.40
C TRP A 195 -15.79 3.20 -0.57
N SER A 196 -16.84 2.48 -0.91
CA SER A 196 -17.89 3.04 -1.79
C SER A 196 -18.61 4.24 -1.16
N ASN A 197 -18.72 4.28 0.19
CA ASN A 197 -19.46 5.30 0.91
C ASN A 197 -18.59 6.44 1.50
N ASN A 198 -17.33 6.15 1.86
CA ASN A 198 -16.47 7.09 2.60
C ASN A 198 -15.43 7.83 1.74
N TYR A 199 -15.29 7.42 0.48
CA TYR A 199 -14.28 7.99 -0.42
C TYR A 199 -14.39 9.52 -0.61
N PRO A 200 -15.57 10.16 -0.71
CA PRO A 200 -15.68 11.62 -0.81
C PRO A 200 -15.05 12.37 0.36
N LEU A 201 -15.21 11.88 1.60
CA LEU A 201 -14.63 12.51 2.78
C LEU A 201 -13.09 12.47 2.75
N LEU A 202 -12.51 11.34 2.33
CA LEU A 202 -11.06 11.25 2.17
C LEU A 202 -10.56 12.21 1.11
N LYS A 203 -11.20 12.23 -0.07
CA LYS A 203 -10.82 13.16 -1.12
C LYS A 203 -10.85 14.60 -0.68
N GLN A 204 -11.88 15.01 0.06
CA GLN A 204 -11.99 16.37 0.58
C GLN A 204 -10.87 16.69 1.58
N ALA A 205 -10.58 15.76 2.52
CA ALA A 205 -9.51 15.95 3.49
C ALA A 205 -8.14 16.00 2.78
N TRP A 206 -7.86 15.04 1.91
CA TRP A 206 -6.65 15.01 1.10
C TRP A 206 -6.46 16.27 0.27
N PHE A 207 -7.47 16.70 -0.48
CA PHE A 207 -7.42 17.91 -1.28
C PHE A 207 -7.15 19.16 -0.41
N SER A 208 -7.82 19.26 0.74
CA SER A 208 -7.59 20.33 1.68
C SER A 208 -6.16 20.35 2.24
N SER A 209 -5.62 19.18 2.60
CA SER A 209 -4.25 19.08 3.11
C SER A 209 -3.23 19.51 2.04
N ARG A 210 -3.46 19.14 0.77
CA ARG A 210 -2.62 19.54 -0.37
C ARG A 210 -2.68 21.05 -0.61
N GLN A 211 -3.87 21.65 -0.58
CA GLN A 211 -4.04 23.10 -0.74
C GLN A 211 -3.35 23.89 0.38
N SER A 212 -3.36 23.36 1.60
CA SER A 212 -2.73 23.99 2.76
C SER A 212 -1.24 23.68 2.88
N GLY A 213 -0.65 22.92 1.96
CA GLY A 213 0.76 22.55 1.98
C GLY A 213 1.17 21.61 3.12
N LEU A 214 0.18 20.91 3.75
CA LEU A 214 0.48 19.96 4.83
C LEU A 214 1.27 18.76 4.28
N TYR A 215 2.16 18.22 5.10
CA TYR A 215 3.00 17.05 4.81
C TYR A 215 4.00 17.24 3.65
N LEU A 216 4.18 18.45 3.11
CA LEU A 216 5.18 18.71 2.08
C LEU A 216 6.61 18.76 2.65
N SER A 217 6.75 19.18 3.91
CA SER A 217 8.03 19.23 4.59
C SER A 217 7.79 18.97 6.07
N GLN A 218 8.31 17.87 6.59
CA GLN A 218 8.13 17.45 7.98
C GLN A 218 9.47 17.01 8.59
N LYS A 219 9.59 17.16 9.90
CA LYS A 219 10.71 16.58 10.63
C LYS A 219 10.32 15.21 11.18
N ASP A 220 11.21 14.23 11.00
CA ASP A 220 11.08 12.96 11.67
C ASP A 220 11.45 13.05 13.17
N ILE A 221 11.27 11.96 13.90
CA ILE A 221 11.57 11.87 15.34
C ILE A 221 13.06 12.14 15.67
N ASN A 222 13.96 12.03 14.69
CA ASN A 222 15.40 12.31 14.82
C ASN A 222 15.75 13.72 14.34
N GLY A 223 14.75 14.54 13.95
CA GLY A 223 14.93 15.88 13.42
C GLY A 223 15.35 15.95 11.95
N LYS A 224 15.41 14.82 11.22
CA LYS A 224 15.69 14.77 9.79
C LYS A 224 14.50 15.32 9.01
N LEU A 225 14.77 16.16 8.04
CA LEU A 225 13.76 16.73 7.15
C LEU A 225 13.32 15.68 6.12
N LEU A 226 12.01 15.51 5.98
CA LEU A 226 11.35 14.68 4.97
C LEU A 226 10.65 15.61 3.98
N GLU A 227 11.04 15.56 2.72
CA GLU A 227 10.52 16.41 1.63
C GLU A 227 10.27 15.58 0.37
N PRO A 228 9.05 15.15 0.14
CA PRO A 228 7.84 15.25 0.99
C PRO A 228 7.75 14.12 2.03
N ALA A 229 6.94 14.32 3.08
CA ALA A 229 6.56 13.26 3.99
C ALA A 229 5.58 12.28 3.30
N TYR A 230 5.58 11.03 3.75
CA TYR A 230 4.88 9.93 3.05
C TYR A 230 3.37 10.14 2.94
N ALA A 231 2.73 10.78 3.93
CA ALA A 231 1.32 11.19 3.87
C ALA A 231 0.98 12.13 2.70
N SER A 232 1.96 12.78 2.05
CA SER A 232 1.72 13.64 0.90
C SER A 232 1.79 12.92 -0.45
N THR A 233 2.01 11.62 -0.49
CA THR A 233 2.20 10.84 -1.73
C THR A 233 0.92 10.75 -2.56
N ASN A 234 -0.16 10.27 -1.95
CA ASN A 234 -1.50 10.17 -2.53
C ASN A 234 -2.55 10.01 -1.42
N GLU A 235 -3.83 10.01 -1.77
CA GLU A 235 -4.92 9.92 -0.79
C GLU A 235 -4.93 8.62 0.00
N ARG A 236 -4.42 7.51 -0.56
CA ARG A 236 -4.38 6.21 0.13
C ARG A 236 -3.31 6.19 1.21
N GLU A 237 -2.11 6.67 0.85
CA GLU A 237 -1.00 6.82 1.80
C GLU A 237 -1.33 7.87 2.87
N TYR A 238 -2.01 8.95 2.51
CA TYR A 238 -2.52 9.93 3.46
C TYR A 238 -3.42 9.29 4.51
N PHE A 239 -4.42 8.51 4.08
CA PHE A 239 -5.30 7.80 5.01
C PHE A 239 -4.55 6.83 5.91
N ALA A 240 -3.66 6.02 5.34
CA ALA A 240 -2.91 5.01 6.06
C ALA A 240 -1.95 5.63 7.09
N GLU A 241 -1.20 6.66 6.70
CA GLU A 241 -0.30 7.40 7.59
C GLU A 241 -1.06 8.10 8.73
N LEU A 242 -2.15 8.80 8.41
CA LEU A 242 -2.94 9.46 9.43
C LEU A 242 -3.59 8.47 10.39
N SER A 243 -4.04 7.31 9.90
CA SER A 243 -4.56 6.23 10.75
C SER A 243 -3.48 5.73 11.73
N ALA A 244 -2.27 5.53 11.25
CA ALA A 244 -1.15 5.13 12.10
C ALA A 244 -0.84 6.18 13.17
N ILE A 245 -0.72 7.45 12.79
CA ILE A 245 -0.51 8.57 13.73
C ILE A 245 -1.62 8.63 14.79
N TYR A 246 -2.87 8.45 14.35
CA TYR A 246 -4.05 8.52 15.23
C TYR A 246 -4.09 7.42 16.29
N PHE A 247 -3.79 6.18 15.90
CA PHE A 247 -3.96 5.02 16.80
C PHE A 247 -2.72 4.66 17.61
N VAL A 248 -1.52 4.82 17.04
CA VAL A 248 -0.28 4.34 17.68
C VAL A 248 0.85 5.37 17.71
N GLY A 249 0.73 6.45 16.93
CA GLY A 249 1.74 7.48 16.81
C GLY A 249 2.50 7.41 15.49
N GLY A 250 3.19 8.51 15.17
CA GLY A 250 4.00 8.71 13.96
C GLY A 250 5.48 8.79 14.27
N ASP A 251 6.29 8.54 13.24
CA ASP A 251 7.74 8.72 13.25
C ASP A 251 8.18 10.08 12.66
N TYR A 252 7.22 10.88 12.20
CA TYR A 252 7.38 12.28 11.81
C TYR A 252 6.18 13.12 12.27
N TYR A 253 6.35 14.45 12.29
CA TYR A 253 5.30 15.38 12.74
C TYR A 253 4.10 15.37 11.76
N PRO A 254 2.87 15.29 12.35
CA PRO A 254 2.48 15.19 13.75
C PRO A 254 2.77 13.80 14.33
N PHE A 255 3.31 13.73 15.57
CA PHE A 255 3.77 12.49 16.17
C PHE A 255 2.67 11.70 16.88
N ASN A 256 1.52 12.32 17.12
CA ASN A 256 0.45 11.71 17.89
C ASN A 256 -0.92 12.31 17.56
N ARG A 257 -1.97 11.66 18.08
CA ARG A 257 -3.37 12.05 17.87
C ARG A 257 -3.67 13.51 18.23
N THR A 258 -3.11 14.03 19.32
CA THR A 258 -3.38 15.41 19.78
C THR A 258 -2.77 16.42 18.81
N GLU A 259 -1.55 16.18 18.39
CA GLU A 259 -0.88 17.02 17.39
C GLU A 259 -1.56 16.92 16.03
N LEU A 260 -1.97 15.70 15.61
CA LEU A 260 -2.73 15.50 14.37
C LEU A 260 -4.01 16.34 14.36
N LYS A 261 -4.78 16.36 15.48
CA LYS A 261 -6.01 17.15 15.59
C LYS A 261 -5.77 18.65 15.38
N SER A 262 -4.64 19.16 15.85
CA SER A 262 -4.27 20.57 15.71
C SER A 262 -3.68 20.90 14.35
N TYR A 263 -2.88 19.97 13.78
CA TYR A 263 -2.16 20.16 12.54
C TYR A 263 -3.04 19.98 11.31
N ASP A 264 -3.85 18.91 11.30
CA ASP A 264 -4.75 18.55 10.21
C ASP A 264 -6.15 18.20 10.75
N PRO A 265 -6.94 19.19 11.18
CA PRO A 265 -8.26 18.95 11.76
C PRO A 265 -9.26 18.30 10.80
N LYS A 266 -9.10 18.50 9.48
CA LYS A 266 -9.95 17.86 8.47
C LYS A 266 -9.58 16.38 8.27
N GLY A 267 -8.29 16.07 8.24
CA GLY A 267 -7.80 14.70 8.26
C GLY A 267 -8.23 13.96 9.51
N TYR A 268 -8.12 14.61 10.66
CA TYR A 268 -8.57 14.07 11.93
C TYR A 268 -10.09 13.73 11.92
N SER A 269 -10.95 14.65 11.49
CA SER A 269 -12.40 14.43 11.42
C SER A 269 -12.77 13.36 10.37
N MET A 270 -12.04 13.31 9.27
CA MET A 270 -12.19 12.24 8.27
C MET A 270 -11.90 10.87 8.88
N LEU A 271 -10.83 10.73 9.68
CA LEU A 271 -10.52 9.46 10.35
C LEU A 271 -11.64 9.03 11.30
N GLU A 272 -12.15 9.97 12.12
CA GLU A 272 -13.25 9.64 13.03
C GLU A 272 -14.48 9.13 12.29
N ALA A 273 -14.84 9.77 11.16
CA ALA A 273 -15.96 9.35 10.34
C ALA A 273 -15.74 7.98 9.66
N VAL A 274 -14.53 7.75 9.10
CA VAL A 274 -14.22 6.52 8.35
C VAL A 274 -14.06 5.31 9.27
N TRP A 275 -13.45 5.51 10.45
CA TRP A 275 -13.27 4.43 11.42
C TRP A 275 -14.49 4.23 12.34
N GLY A 276 -15.49 5.13 12.30
CA GLY A 276 -16.71 5.06 13.12
C GLY A 276 -16.46 5.28 14.61
N ILE A 277 -15.67 6.30 14.95
CA ILE A 277 -15.27 6.65 16.33
C ILE A 277 -15.67 8.06 16.68
#